data_7615a6b0c2b9db388e4c6e8ed3b8646c
#
_entry.id   7615a6b0c2b9db388e4c6e8ed3b8646c
#
_cell.length_a   1.000
_cell.length_b   1.000
_cell.length_c   1.000
_cell.angle_alpha   90.00
_cell.angle_beta   90.00
_cell.angle_gamma   90.00
#
_symmetry.space_group_name_H-M   'P 1'
#
loop_
_entity.id
_entity.type
_entity.pdbx_description
1 polymer ?
#
loop_
_entity_poly.entity_id
_entity_poly.type
_entity_poly.pdbx_seq_one_letter_code
_entity_poly.pdbx_strand_id
1 'polypeptide(L)'
;DDGNWSLTLDGDDLGTASRDVTATITATDPAGNDEVITQDFSIDTDVDTPDFDGVTIRSGEISDIYLNPTDDDLSLFSLDGSGNATEAGFTEINSAVEVQLDLDQPLADGTNLVIQGTDDAGNRSSVLVIDQQSVSSDLLNSVGEHNIDTLDLVFEDNGNDANVTLTEEMINNMSSNSDTLVVRGDDNVGPGEGGTSHTVTLTGGVAAGTETVDGETFDVYTIGDGDTRLLVEDDVNVVI
;
A
#
# COMPACT_ATOMS: atom_id res chain seq x y z
N ASP A 1 -27.74 31.85 -23.49
CA ASP A 1 -26.55 31.25 -22.83
C ASP A 1 -26.84 31.15 -21.35
N ASP A 2 -26.82 29.94 -20.82
CA ASP A 2 -27.27 29.65 -19.44
C ASP A 2 -26.18 29.94 -18.39
N GLY A 3 -25.06 30.55 -18.82
CA GLY A 3 -23.95 30.90 -17.94
C GLY A 3 -23.14 29.70 -17.35
N ASN A 4 -23.43 28.49 -17.84
CA ASN A 4 -22.72 27.28 -17.41
C ASN A 4 -21.39 27.15 -18.18
N TRP A 5 -20.36 26.86 -17.46
CA TRP A 5 -19.03 26.55 -18.02
C TRP A 5 -18.52 25.25 -17.40
N SER A 6 -17.64 24.55 -18.07
CA SER A 6 -16.93 23.39 -17.56
C SER A 6 -15.50 23.43 -18.05
N LEU A 7 -14.58 23.05 -17.17
CA LEU A 7 -13.18 22.80 -17.46
C LEU A 7 -12.87 21.35 -17.05
N THR A 8 -12.35 20.56 -17.98
CA THR A 8 -11.83 19.24 -17.67
C THR A 8 -10.32 19.37 -17.63
N LEU A 9 -9.72 18.92 -16.53
CA LEU A 9 -8.28 18.80 -16.39
C LEU A 9 -7.94 17.31 -16.45
N ASP A 10 -6.89 16.95 -17.17
CA ASP A 10 -6.33 15.60 -17.12
C ASP A 10 -5.50 15.45 -15.85
N GLY A 11 -5.42 14.23 -15.31
CA GLY A 11 -4.64 13.95 -14.09
C GLY A 11 -3.18 14.40 -14.20
N ASP A 12 -2.58 14.23 -15.38
CA ASP A 12 -1.20 14.68 -15.67
C ASP A 12 -1.02 16.20 -15.51
N ASP A 13 -2.07 17.01 -15.74
CA ASP A 13 -2.04 18.48 -15.57
C ASP A 13 -2.02 18.86 -14.08
N LEU A 14 -2.51 17.99 -13.22
CA LEU A 14 -2.65 18.23 -11.79
C LEU A 14 -1.42 17.77 -10.99
N GLY A 15 -0.61 16.85 -11.54
CA GLY A 15 0.53 16.21 -10.84
C GLY A 15 0.06 15.24 -9.77
N THR A 16 0.99 14.66 -9.04
CA THR A 16 0.75 13.56 -8.08
C THR A 16 0.74 13.97 -6.62
N ALA A 17 0.90 15.25 -6.30
CA ALA A 17 0.94 15.73 -4.91
C ALA A 17 -0.35 16.45 -4.53
N SER A 18 -0.80 16.24 -3.30
CA SER A 18 -1.91 16.98 -2.69
C SER A 18 -1.65 18.48 -2.69
N ARG A 19 -2.65 19.29 -3.05
CA ARG A 19 -2.49 20.74 -3.18
C ARG A 19 -3.80 21.51 -3.24
N ASP A 20 -3.74 22.79 -2.88
CA ASP A 20 -4.81 23.73 -3.12
C ASP A 20 -4.69 24.34 -4.53
N VAL A 21 -5.81 24.40 -5.23
CA VAL A 21 -5.95 24.96 -6.58
C VAL A 21 -7.01 26.04 -6.57
N THR A 22 -6.68 27.21 -7.14
CA THR A 22 -7.64 28.30 -7.31
C THR A 22 -8.02 28.41 -8.78
N ALA A 23 -9.29 28.22 -9.12
CA ALA A 23 -9.85 28.55 -10.43
C ALA A 23 -10.30 30.01 -10.45
N THR A 24 -9.81 30.74 -11.44
CA THR A 24 -10.19 32.13 -11.66
C THR A 24 -10.87 32.29 -13.01
N ILE A 25 -12.09 32.80 -13.00
CA ILE A 25 -12.86 33.12 -14.21
C ILE A 25 -13.01 34.61 -14.33
N THR A 26 -12.60 35.16 -15.46
CA THR A 26 -12.84 36.56 -15.79
C THR A 26 -13.90 36.63 -16.90
N ALA A 27 -15.01 37.28 -16.62
CA ALA A 27 -16.05 37.58 -17.60
C ALA A 27 -16.01 39.06 -17.96
N THR A 28 -15.85 39.36 -19.25
CA THR A 28 -15.82 40.75 -19.76
C THR A 28 -17.13 41.06 -20.52
N ASP A 29 -17.82 42.10 -20.14
CA ASP A 29 -19.02 42.55 -20.86
C ASP A 29 -18.68 43.28 -22.19
N PRO A 30 -19.65 43.53 -23.09
CA PRO A 30 -19.37 44.25 -24.32
C PRO A 30 -18.92 45.72 -24.15
N ALA A 31 -19.08 46.29 -22.94
CA ALA A 31 -18.61 47.62 -22.60
C ALA A 31 -17.17 47.60 -22.07
N GLY A 32 -16.56 46.41 -21.89
CA GLY A 32 -15.21 46.22 -21.41
C GLY A 32 -15.07 46.19 -19.86
N ASN A 33 -16.16 45.99 -19.14
CA ASN A 33 -16.11 45.78 -17.70
C ASN A 33 -15.83 44.31 -17.38
N ASP A 34 -14.91 44.08 -16.47
CA ASP A 34 -14.53 42.74 -16.03
C ASP A 34 -15.19 42.38 -14.68
N GLU A 35 -15.68 41.16 -14.57
CA GLU A 35 -16.01 40.51 -13.32
C GLU A 35 -15.13 39.28 -13.12
N VAL A 36 -14.51 39.18 -11.94
CA VAL A 36 -13.63 38.07 -11.61
C VAL A 36 -14.26 37.22 -10.50
N ILE A 37 -14.44 35.94 -10.78
CA ILE A 37 -14.94 34.95 -9.83
C ILE A 37 -13.78 34.00 -9.54
N THR A 38 -13.50 33.77 -8.28
CA THR A 38 -12.51 32.79 -7.82
C THR A 38 -13.21 31.67 -7.04
N GLN A 39 -12.75 30.43 -7.26
CA GLN A 39 -13.19 29.26 -6.51
C GLN A 39 -11.95 28.45 -6.12
N ASP A 40 -11.83 28.18 -4.85
CA ASP A 40 -10.74 27.35 -4.32
C ASP A 40 -11.22 25.89 -4.24
N PHE A 41 -10.29 24.98 -4.57
CA PHE A 41 -10.45 23.52 -4.48
C PHE A 41 -9.24 22.95 -3.77
N SER A 42 -9.45 21.89 -2.99
CA SER A 42 -8.38 21.03 -2.49
C SER A 42 -8.36 19.76 -3.31
N ILE A 43 -7.18 19.37 -3.76
CA ILE A 43 -6.93 18.09 -4.42
C ILE A 43 -6.11 17.29 -3.41
N ASP A 44 -6.65 16.16 -3.00
CA ASP A 44 -6.00 15.21 -2.13
C ASP A 44 -5.67 13.95 -2.94
N THR A 45 -4.41 13.57 -2.93
CA THR A 45 -3.89 12.36 -3.61
C THR A 45 -3.04 11.52 -2.66
N ASP A 46 -2.88 11.96 -1.41
CA ASP A 46 -2.14 11.24 -0.39
C ASP A 46 -3.09 10.31 0.37
N VAL A 47 -2.62 9.11 0.65
CA VAL A 47 -3.27 8.14 1.52
C VAL A 47 -2.18 7.35 2.22
N ASP A 48 -2.34 7.12 3.51
CA ASP A 48 -1.41 6.32 4.27
C ASP A 48 -1.67 4.82 4.00
N THR A 49 -0.60 4.04 3.84
CA THR A 49 -0.73 2.58 3.77
C THR A 49 -0.95 2.05 5.18
N PRO A 50 -1.95 1.15 5.40
CA PRO A 50 -2.13 0.52 6.71
C PRO A 50 -0.85 -0.17 7.18
N ASP A 51 -0.42 0.15 8.39
CA ASP A 51 0.80 -0.37 8.98
C ASP A 51 0.46 -1.58 9.85
N PHE A 52 0.80 -2.77 9.34
CA PHE A 52 0.49 -4.05 9.99
C PHE A 52 1.45 -4.32 11.15
N ASP A 53 0.92 -4.70 12.33
CA ASP A 53 1.68 -4.97 13.54
C ASP A 53 1.64 -6.46 13.94
N GLY A 54 0.62 -7.20 13.54
CA GLY A 54 0.55 -8.62 13.83
C GLY A 54 -0.86 -9.20 13.89
N VAL A 55 -0.94 -10.45 14.37
CA VAL A 55 -2.19 -11.19 14.51
C VAL A 55 -2.26 -11.97 15.82
N THR A 56 -3.45 -12.33 16.23
CA THR A 56 -3.68 -13.37 17.24
C THR A 56 -4.13 -14.65 16.58
N ILE A 57 -3.36 -15.74 16.77
CA ILE A 57 -3.73 -17.08 16.35
C ILE A 57 -4.30 -17.87 17.52
N ARG A 58 -5.48 -18.46 17.34
CA ARG A 58 -6.15 -19.34 18.32
C ARG A 58 -6.57 -20.64 17.66
N SER A 59 -5.99 -21.73 18.10
CA SER A 59 -6.29 -23.07 17.57
C SER A 59 -5.98 -23.27 16.08
N GLY A 60 -5.00 -22.54 15.52
CA GLY A 60 -4.63 -22.59 14.12
C GLY A 60 -5.55 -21.74 13.22
N GLU A 61 -6.17 -20.74 13.80
CA GLU A 61 -6.99 -19.76 13.08
C GLU A 61 -6.66 -18.33 13.56
N ILE A 62 -6.58 -17.39 12.63
CA ILE A 62 -6.43 -15.96 12.90
C ILE A 62 -7.76 -15.45 13.43
N SER A 63 -7.77 -14.90 14.64
CA SER A 63 -8.96 -14.32 15.26
C SER A 63 -8.96 -12.80 15.28
N ASP A 64 -7.78 -12.20 15.39
CA ASP A 64 -7.62 -10.75 15.49
C ASP A 64 -6.42 -10.31 14.65
N ILE A 65 -6.48 -9.12 14.06
CA ILE A 65 -5.40 -8.46 13.34
C ILE A 65 -5.12 -7.13 14.03
N TYR A 66 -3.86 -6.75 14.11
CA TYR A 66 -3.41 -5.51 14.75
C TYR A 66 -2.70 -4.62 13.76
N LEU A 67 -3.00 -3.33 13.82
CA LEU A 67 -2.42 -2.28 13.00
C LEU A 67 -1.98 -1.12 13.88
N ASN A 68 -1.01 -0.35 13.42
CA ASN A 68 -0.76 0.96 13.98
C ASN A 68 -1.98 1.88 13.76
N PRO A 69 -2.17 2.93 14.60
CA PRO A 69 -3.34 3.81 14.48
C PRO A 69 -3.44 4.45 13.10
N THR A 70 -4.64 4.41 12.53
CA THR A 70 -5.01 5.12 11.30
C THR A 70 -6.36 5.79 11.48
N ASP A 71 -6.62 6.85 10.74
CA ASP A 71 -7.92 7.53 10.65
C ASP A 71 -8.69 7.09 9.38
N ASP A 72 -8.11 6.22 8.54
CA ASP A 72 -8.71 5.73 7.30
C ASP A 72 -9.78 4.68 7.54
N ASP A 73 -10.75 4.60 6.63
CA ASP A 73 -11.72 3.51 6.58
C ASP A 73 -11.02 2.21 6.13
N LEU A 74 -11.09 1.16 6.95
CA LEU A 74 -10.41 -0.10 6.69
C LEU A 74 -11.31 -1.12 6.00
N SER A 75 -10.71 -1.89 5.07
CA SER A 75 -11.29 -3.09 4.46
C SER A 75 -10.28 -4.23 4.51
N LEU A 76 -10.77 -5.44 4.78
CA LEU A 76 -9.95 -6.65 4.89
C LEU A 76 -10.37 -7.69 3.86
N PHE A 77 -9.39 -8.28 3.17
CA PHE A 77 -9.62 -9.37 2.24
C PHE A 77 -8.69 -10.55 2.55
N SER A 78 -9.23 -11.75 2.53
CA SER A 78 -8.45 -12.99 2.52
C SER A 78 -8.21 -13.44 1.09
N LEU A 79 -6.99 -13.90 0.79
CA LEU A 79 -6.62 -14.38 -0.54
C LEU A 79 -6.50 -15.90 -0.57
N ASP A 80 -7.04 -16.52 -1.62
CA ASP A 80 -6.73 -17.93 -1.91
C ASP A 80 -5.37 -18.07 -2.62
N GLY A 81 -4.89 -19.31 -2.82
CA GLY A 81 -3.59 -19.57 -3.45
C GLY A 81 -3.47 -19.10 -4.91
N SER A 82 -4.56 -18.64 -5.53
CA SER A 82 -4.60 -18.04 -6.86
C SER A 82 -4.78 -16.52 -6.81
N GLY A 83 -4.85 -15.93 -5.61
CA GLY A 83 -5.04 -14.50 -5.39
C GLY A 83 -6.49 -14.01 -5.53
N ASN A 84 -7.48 -14.94 -5.56
CA ASN A 84 -8.86 -14.48 -5.51
C ASN A 84 -9.16 -13.94 -4.11
N ALA A 85 -9.59 -12.66 -4.06
CA ALA A 85 -9.91 -11.98 -2.83
C ALA A 85 -11.34 -12.28 -2.37
N THR A 86 -11.49 -12.48 -1.06
CA THR A 86 -12.80 -12.59 -0.40
C THR A 86 -12.80 -11.61 0.77
N GLU A 87 -13.73 -10.68 0.77
CA GLU A 87 -13.88 -9.69 1.85
C GLU A 87 -14.21 -10.41 3.16
N ALA A 88 -13.47 -10.06 4.22
CA ALA A 88 -13.65 -10.58 5.56
C ALA A 88 -14.28 -9.52 6.47
N GLY A 89 -15.37 -9.87 7.16
CA GLY A 89 -16.02 -8.98 8.13
C GLY A 89 -15.24 -8.93 9.45
N PHE A 90 -15.23 -7.76 10.07
CA PHE A 90 -14.60 -7.54 11.37
C PHE A 90 -15.30 -6.45 12.17
N THR A 91 -15.02 -6.41 13.46
CA THR A 91 -15.33 -5.29 14.34
C THR A 91 -14.04 -4.55 14.67
N GLU A 92 -14.00 -3.27 14.36
CA GLU A 92 -12.85 -2.41 14.65
C GLU A 92 -12.87 -1.92 16.09
N ILE A 93 -11.75 -2.06 16.79
CA ILE A 93 -11.55 -1.62 18.16
C ILE A 93 -10.35 -0.68 18.21
N ASN A 94 -10.63 0.62 18.32
CA ASN A 94 -9.62 1.66 18.26
C ASN A 94 -9.10 2.05 19.64
N SER A 95 -7.79 2.21 19.74
CA SER A 95 -7.09 2.81 20.86
C SER A 95 -6.13 3.91 20.37
N ALA A 96 -5.50 4.62 21.29
CA ALA A 96 -4.53 5.67 20.94
C ALA A 96 -3.20 5.12 20.38
N VAL A 97 -2.98 3.80 20.44
CA VAL A 97 -1.70 3.17 20.11
C VAL A 97 -1.87 1.97 19.16
N GLU A 98 -3.10 1.55 18.85
CA GLU A 98 -3.36 0.33 18.09
C GLU A 98 -4.80 0.32 17.60
N VAL A 99 -4.99 -0.20 16.40
CA VAL A 99 -6.27 -0.61 15.83
C VAL A 99 -6.34 -2.13 15.83
N GLN A 100 -7.35 -2.72 16.46
CA GLN A 100 -7.60 -4.16 16.44
C GLN A 100 -8.81 -4.45 15.55
N LEU A 101 -8.65 -5.37 14.62
CA LEU A 101 -9.72 -5.94 13.82
C LEU A 101 -10.12 -7.30 14.41
N ASP A 102 -11.21 -7.37 15.18
CA ASP A 102 -11.79 -8.62 15.73
C ASP A 102 -12.63 -9.27 14.63
N LEU A 103 -12.16 -10.39 14.09
CA LEU A 103 -12.77 -11.03 12.91
C LEU A 103 -14.13 -11.65 13.23
N ASP A 104 -15.15 -11.35 12.42
CA ASP A 104 -16.48 -11.97 12.53
C ASP A 104 -16.44 -13.49 12.32
N GLN A 105 -15.52 -13.94 11.48
CA GLN A 105 -15.21 -15.35 11.25
C GLN A 105 -13.68 -15.51 11.23
N PRO A 106 -13.11 -16.37 12.08
CA PRO A 106 -11.69 -16.65 12.05
C PRO A 106 -11.23 -17.17 10.67
N LEU A 107 -10.04 -16.76 10.26
CA LEU A 107 -9.39 -17.19 9.02
C LEU A 107 -8.39 -18.31 9.34
N ALA A 108 -8.16 -19.21 8.40
CA ALA A 108 -7.16 -20.26 8.58
C ALA A 108 -5.75 -19.64 8.69
N ASP A 109 -4.93 -20.17 9.58
CA ASP A 109 -3.50 -19.91 9.64
C ASP A 109 -2.85 -20.23 8.28
N GLY A 110 -1.93 -19.39 7.79
CA GLY A 110 -1.38 -19.47 6.43
C GLY A 110 -2.21 -18.75 5.36
N THR A 111 -3.19 -17.94 5.75
CA THR A 111 -3.99 -17.13 4.81
C THR A 111 -3.30 -15.81 4.53
N ASN A 112 -2.95 -15.53 3.27
CA ASN A 112 -2.49 -14.20 2.88
C ASN A 112 -3.64 -13.19 2.94
N LEU A 113 -3.32 -11.96 3.38
CA LEU A 113 -4.31 -10.91 3.64
C LEU A 113 -4.01 -9.66 2.82
N VAL A 114 -5.04 -8.95 2.40
CA VAL A 114 -4.94 -7.56 1.96
C VAL A 114 -5.70 -6.70 2.95
N ILE A 115 -5.02 -5.72 3.52
CA ILE A 115 -5.62 -4.70 4.39
C ILE A 115 -5.56 -3.38 3.63
N GLN A 116 -6.71 -2.80 3.33
CA GLN A 116 -6.83 -1.58 2.53
C GLN A 116 -7.32 -0.44 3.39
N GLY A 117 -6.61 0.67 3.36
CA GLY A 117 -7.05 1.97 3.85
C GLY A 117 -7.74 2.77 2.75
N THR A 118 -8.75 3.53 3.11
CA THR A 118 -9.42 4.50 2.24
C THR A 118 -9.59 5.80 3.02
N ASP A 119 -9.01 6.88 2.54
CA ASP A 119 -9.12 8.19 3.15
C ASP A 119 -10.48 8.88 2.87
N ASP A 120 -10.71 10.05 3.47
CA ASP A 120 -11.93 10.85 3.27
C ASP A 120 -12.09 11.36 1.82
N ALA A 121 -11.02 11.43 1.03
CA ALA A 121 -11.04 11.82 -0.39
C ALA A 121 -11.35 10.63 -1.32
N GLY A 122 -11.25 9.41 -0.81
CA GLY A 122 -11.48 8.16 -1.53
C GLY A 122 -10.22 7.58 -2.17
N ASN A 123 -9.02 8.09 -1.81
CA ASN A 123 -7.76 7.47 -2.20
C ASN A 123 -7.59 6.16 -1.45
N ARG A 124 -6.89 5.21 -2.04
CA ARG A 124 -6.70 3.87 -1.49
C ARG A 124 -5.26 3.45 -1.52
N SER A 125 -4.80 2.87 -0.43
CA SER A 125 -3.52 2.18 -0.32
C SER A 125 -3.70 0.89 0.46
N SER A 126 -2.87 -0.12 0.19
CA SER A 126 -3.01 -1.42 0.85
C SER A 126 -1.67 -2.05 1.18
N VAL A 127 -1.69 -2.80 2.27
CA VAL A 127 -0.64 -3.76 2.60
C VAL A 127 -1.10 -5.17 2.22
N LEU A 128 -0.21 -5.90 1.53
CA LEU A 128 -0.35 -7.34 1.29
C LEU A 128 0.50 -8.09 2.31
N VAL A 129 -0.15 -8.74 3.25
CA VAL A 129 0.49 -9.55 4.29
C VAL A 129 0.66 -10.98 3.78
N ILE A 130 1.88 -11.47 3.76
CA ILE A 130 2.25 -12.80 3.27
C ILE A 130 2.46 -13.74 4.45
N ASP A 131 1.59 -14.73 4.57
CA ASP A 131 1.64 -15.81 5.55
C ASP A 131 1.98 -17.17 4.90
N GLN A 132 2.77 -17.18 3.84
CA GLN A 132 3.17 -18.39 3.14
C GLN A 132 4.65 -18.39 2.82
N GLN A 133 5.30 -19.55 2.96
CA GLN A 133 6.72 -19.73 2.64
C GLN A 133 7.06 -19.39 1.17
N SER A 134 6.14 -19.58 0.26
CA SER A 134 6.32 -19.21 -1.16
C SER A 134 5.03 -18.69 -1.75
N VAL A 135 5.15 -17.55 -2.41
CA VAL A 135 4.02 -16.87 -3.06
C VAL A 135 4.03 -17.16 -4.54
N SER A 136 2.89 -17.51 -5.09
CA SER A 136 2.76 -17.74 -6.53
C SER A 136 2.76 -16.41 -7.29
N SER A 137 3.37 -16.40 -8.49
CA SER A 137 3.26 -15.25 -9.38
C SER A 137 1.82 -14.95 -9.82
N ASP A 138 0.95 -15.95 -9.82
CA ASP A 138 -0.47 -15.75 -10.14
C ASP A 138 -1.17 -14.92 -9.06
N LEU A 139 -0.85 -15.15 -7.77
CA LEU A 139 -1.35 -14.34 -6.67
C LEU A 139 -0.88 -12.89 -6.81
N LEU A 140 0.44 -12.66 -6.98
CA LEU A 140 0.99 -11.31 -7.09
C LEU A 140 0.46 -10.53 -8.30
N ASN A 141 0.14 -11.21 -9.40
CA ASN A 141 -0.46 -10.59 -10.58
C ASN A 141 -1.96 -10.30 -10.43
N SER A 142 -2.65 -10.91 -9.46
CA SER A 142 -4.10 -10.79 -9.29
C SER A 142 -4.52 -9.69 -8.31
N VAL A 143 -3.60 -9.18 -7.48
CA VAL A 143 -3.93 -8.23 -6.40
C VAL A 143 -3.97 -6.76 -6.83
N GLY A 144 -3.73 -6.45 -8.10
CA GLY A 144 -3.61 -5.07 -8.61
C GLY A 144 -4.84 -4.18 -8.41
N GLU A 145 -6.03 -4.74 -8.26
CA GLU A 145 -7.25 -3.98 -7.97
C GLU A 145 -7.27 -3.38 -6.54
N HIS A 146 -6.34 -3.82 -5.68
CA HIS A 146 -6.28 -3.38 -4.29
C HIS A 146 -5.27 -2.27 -4.04
N ASN A 147 -4.50 -1.80 -5.03
CA ASN A 147 -3.44 -0.80 -4.86
C ASN A 147 -2.45 -1.17 -3.74
N ILE A 148 -1.70 -2.24 -3.97
CA ILE A 148 -0.70 -2.72 -3.00
C ILE A 148 0.54 -1.84 -3.07
N ASP A 149 0.79 -1.07 -2.03
CA ASP A 149 1.97 -0.21 -1.90
C ASP A 149 3.00 -0.80 -0.93
N THR A 150 2.57 -1.72 -0.05
CA THR A 150 3.45 -2.45 0.87
C THR A 150 3.22 -3.96 0.78
N LEU A 151 4.33 -4.70 0.73
CA LEU A 151 4.37 -6.15 0.88
C LEU A 151 4.98 -6.45 2.25
N ASP A 152 4.21 -7.03 3.14
CA ASP A 152 4.61 -7.33 4.50
C ASP A 152 4.91 -8.84 4.62
N LEU A 153 6.15 -9.16 4.98
CA LEU A 153 6.65 -10.53 5.15
C LEU A 153 6.80 -10.91 6.63
N VAL A 154 6.37 -10.03 7.52
CA VAL A 154 6.49 -10.17 8.97
C VAL A 154 5.59 -11.28 9.51
N PHE A 155 4.50 -11.55 8.81
CA PHE A 155 3.52 -12.50 9.26
C PHE A 155 4.05 -13.92 9.15
N GLU A 156 4.68 -14.37 10.21
CA GLU A 156 5.30 -15.67 10.26
C GLU A 156 5.11 -16.34 11.61
N ASP A 157 4.33 -17.40 11.61
CA ASP A 157 4.18 -18.25 12.77
C ASP A 157 4.91 -19.59 12.50
N ASN A 158 6.07 -19.79 13.00
CA ASN A 158 6.81 -21.07 13.03
C ASN A 158 8.21 -21.09 12.39
N GLY A 159 8.85 -19.95 12.14
CA GLY A 159 10.25 -19.93 11.66
C GLY A 159 10.41 -20.35 10.21
N ASN A 160 9.45 -20.03 9.33
CA ASN A 160 9.57 -20.26 7.90
C ASN A 160 9.82 -18.95 7.17
N ASP A 161 10.87 -18.90 6.36
CA ASP A 161 11.22 -17.74 5.57
C ASP A 161 10.24 -17.59 4.38
N ALA A 162 9.65 -16.41 4.21
CA ALA A 162 8.93 -16.10 2.99
C ALA A 162 9.91 -15.93 1.82
N ASN A 163 9.55 -16.49 0.66
CA ASN A 163 10.32 -16.34 -0.57
C ASN A 163 9.41 -15.76 -1.66
N VAL A 164 9.71 -14.54 -2.07
CA VAL A 164 8.92 -13.80 -3.06
C VAL A 164 9.79 -13.50 -4.28
N THR A 165 9.25 -13.72 -5.48
CA THR A 165 9.92 -13.29 -6.71
C THR A 165 9.14 -12.13 -7.31
N LEU A 166 9.81 -11.00 -7.54
CA LEU A 166 9.24 -9.79 -8.10
C LEU A 166 9.84 -9.48 -9.47
N THR A 167 9.00 -9.00 -10.35
CA THR A 167 9.38 -8.43 -11.66
C THR A 167 8.84 -7.01 -11.76
N GLU A 168 9.39 -6.20 -12.66
CA GLU A 168 8.88 -4.87 -12.97
C GLU A 168 7.36 -4.88 -13.25
N GLU A 169 6.90 -5.82 -14.09
CA GLU A 169 5.50 -5.95 -14.45
C GLU A 169 4.60 -6.23 -13.23
N MET A 170 5.05 -7.07 -12.29
CA MET A 170 4.31 -7.36 -11.06
C MET A 170 4.18 -6.11 -10.18
N ILE A 171 5.28 -5.40 -9.95
CA ILE A 171 5.28 -4.19 -9.12
C ILE A 171 4.35 -3.13 -9.72
N ASN A 172 4.48 -2.85 -11.02
CA ASN A 172 3.65 -1.88 -11.70
C ASN A 172 2.15 -2.28 -11.78
N ASN A 173 1.85 -3.58 -11.66
CA ASN A 173 0.49 -4.07 -11.61
C ASN A 173 -0.11 -4.08 -10.20
N MET A 174 0.70 -4.05 -9.14
CA MET A 174 0.22 -4.09 -7.76
C MET A 174 -0.44 -2.79 -7.31
N SER A 175 0.07 -1.64 -7.76
CA SER A 175 -0.52 -0.34 -7.46
C SER A 175 -0.73 0.48 -8.74
N SER A 176 -1.86 1.19 -8.83
CA SER A 176 -2.10 2.20 -9.86
C SER A 176 -1.69 3.60 -9.41
N ASN A 177 -1.33 3.75 -8.14
CA ASN A 177 -1.05 5.04 -7.49
C ASN A 177 0.45 5.30 -7.36
N SER A 178 1.28 4.24 -7.39
CA SER A 178 2.70 4.33 -7.11
C SER A 178 3.51 3.39 -7.98
N ASP A 179 4.67 3.86 -8.45
CA ASP A 179 5.71 3.04 -9.09
C ASP A 179 6.72 2.50 -8.04
N THR A 180 6.40 2.65 -6.76
CA THR A 180 7.23 2.23 -5.63
C THR A 180 6.49 1.19 -4.80
N LEU A 181 7.13 0.05 -4.57
CA LEU A 181 6.68 -0.99 -3.63
C LEU A 181 7.63 -1.00 -2.42
N VAL A 182 7.05 -0.99 -1.22
CA VAL A 182 7.80 -1.20 0.03
C VAL A 182 7.73 -2.67 0.39
N VAL A 183 8.84 -3.27 0.82
CA VAL A 183 8.88 -4.63 1.37
C VAL A 183 9.41 -4.56 2.78
N ARG A 184 8.62 -5.03 3.73
CA ARG A 184 8.96 -5.11 5.14
C ARG A 184 9.27 -6.54 5.54
N GLY A 185 10.20 -6.68 6.46
CA GLY A 185 10.60 -7.92 7.12
C GLY A 185 10.12 -7.98 8.57
N ASP A 186 10.76 -8.81 9.39
CA ASP A 186 10.44 -8.97 10.80
C ASP A 186 11.38 -8.10 11.69
N ASP A 187 10.91 -6.93 12.11
CA ASP A 187 11.61 -5.98 12.98
C ASP A 187 12.13 -6.56 14.31
N ASN A 188 11.63 -7.71 14.71
CA ASN A 188 12.00 -8.30 16.00
C ASN A 188 13.31 -9.08 15.96
N VAL A 189 13.97 -9.13 14.81
CA VAL A 189 15.19 -9.93 14.64
C VAL A 189 16.37 -9.05 14.27
N GLY A 190 17.04 -8.53 15.25
CA GLY A 190 18.31 -7.84 15.04
C GLY A 190 19.36 -8.72 14.34
N PRO A 191 20.29 -8.13 13.57
CA PRO A 191 21.30 -8.88 12.84
C PRO A 191 22.07 -9.81 13.77
N GLY A 192 21.82 -11.12 13.66
CA GLY A 192 22.48 -12.18 14.44
C GLY A 192 21.61 -12.87 15.50
N GLU A 193 20.34 -12.56 15.65
CA GLU A 193 19.44 -13.18 16.65
C GLU A 193 18.69 -14.43 16.13
N GLY A 194 19.06 -14.99 15.00
CA GLY A 194 18.55 -16.30 14.54
C GLY A 194 17.11 -16.24 14.01
N GLY A 195 16.67 -15.08 13.59
CA GLY A 195 15.42 -14.92 12.86
C GLY A 195 15.49 -15.48 11.47
N THR A 196 14.33 -15.64 10.92
CA THR A 196 14.12 -16.10 9.57
C THR A 196 14.60 -15.01 8.60
N SER A 197 15.23 -15.43 7.51
CA SER A 197 15.69 -14.48 6.49
C SER A 197 14.75 -14.53 5.33
N HIS A 198 13.71 -13.69 5.34
CA HIS A 198 12.86 -13.51 4.17
C HIS A 198 13.72 -13.21 2.95
N THR A 199 13.32 -13.71 1.80
CA THR A 199 14.07 -13.51 0.56
C THR A 199 13.20 -12.95 -0.53
N VAL A 200 13.62 -11.82 -1.08
CA VAL A 200 13.05 -11.26 -2.31
C VAL A 200 14.00 -11.50 -3.46
N THR A 201 13.55 -12.24 -4.47
CA THR A 201 14.27 -12.39 -5.72
C THR A 201 13.78 -11.34 -6.72
N LEU A 202 14.66 -10.41 -7.08
CA LEU A 202 14.34 -9.27 -7.93
C LEU A 202 14.89 -9.45 -9.33
N THR A 203 14.03 -9.75 -10.29
CA THR A 203 14.47 -9.99 -11.67
C THR A 203 14.78 -8.68 -12.39
N GLY A 204 16.05 -8.45 -12.66
CA GLY A 204 16.54 -7.27 -13.39
C GLY A 204 16.69 -6.02 -12.52
N GLY A 205 16.71 -6.19 -11.20
CA GLY A 205 16.92 -5.09 -10.26
C GLY A 205 18.37 -4.60 -10.23
N VAL A 206 18.56 -3.34 -9.85
CA VAL A 206 19.84 -2.69 -9.65
C VAL A 206 19.80 -1.93 -8.33
N ALA A 207 20.77 -2.21 -7.45
CA ALA A 207 20.87 -1.47 -6.18
C ALA A 207 21.12 0.03 -6.42
N ALA A 208 20.32 0.87 -5.77
CA ALA A 208 20.32 2.33 -5.96
C ALA A 208 20.68 3.12 -4.66
N GLY A 209 21.11 2.41 -3.61
CA GLY A 209 21.51 3.01 -2.35
C GLY A 209 20.53 2.72 -1.23
N THR A 210 20.41 3.63 -0.27
CA THR A 210 19.51 3.50 0.89
C THR A 210 18.67 4.75 1.05
N GLU A 211 17.47 4.60 1.61
CA GLU A 211 16.55 5.69 1.93
C GLU A 211 16.01 5.50 3.36
N THR A 212 15.71 6.59 4.04
CA THR A 212 15.06 6.53 5.36
C THR A 212 13.64 7.06 5.22
N VAL A 213 12.67 6.21 5.55
CA VAL A 213 11.24 6.54 5.56
C VAL A 213 10.74 6.32 6.98
N ASP A 214 10.11 7.32 7.59
CA ASP A 214 9.54 7.29 8.95
C ASP A 214 10.51 6.87 10.07
N GLY A 215 11.81 7.00 9.82
CA GLY A 215 12.88 6.66 10.77
C GLY A 215 13.49 5.26 10.57
N GLU A 216 12.94 4.46 9.69
CA GLU A 216 13.44 3.16 9.25
C GLU A 216 14.32 3.28 8.01
N THR A 217 15.29 2.39 7.86
CA THR A 217 16.24 2.41 6.75
C THR A 217 15.96 1.26 5.79
N PHE A 218 15.76 1.62 4.53
CA PHE A 218 15.49 0.69 3.44
C PHE A 218 16.65 0.67 2.44
N ASP A 219 16.97 -0.50 1.93
CA ASP A 219 17.76 -0.67 0.72
C ASP A 219 16.90 -0.37 -0.50
N VAL A 220 17.39 0.49 -1.40
CA VAL A 220 16.65 0.91 -2.60
C VAL A 220 17.15 0.17 -3.82
N TYR A 221 16.20 -0.36 -4.59
CA TYR A 221 16.46 -0.98 -5.89
C TYR A 221 15.62 -0.29 -6.96
N THR A 222 16.18 -0.16 -8.15
CA THR A 222 15.45 0.26 -9.35
C THR A 222 15.34 -0.90 -10.32
N ILE A 223 14.26 -0.97 -11.10
CA ILE A 223 13.99 -2.06 -12.03
C ILE A 223 13.61 -1.48 -13.39
N GLY A 224 13.91 -2.22 -14.44
CA GLY A 224 13.57 -1.83 -15.81
C GLY A 224 14.29 -0.55 -16.24
N ASP A 225 13.54 0.43 -16.71
CA ASP A 225 14.07 1.72 -17.17
C ASP A 225 14.47 2.65 -15.99
N GLY A 226 14.26 2.21 -14.74
CA GLY A 226 14.67 2.92 -13.53
C GLY A 226 13.59 3.76 -12.88
N ASP A 227 12.38 3.76 -13.42
CA ASP A 227 11.24 4.49 -12.83
C ASP A 227 10.58 3.65 -11.73
N THR A 228 10.50 2.32 -11.89
CA THR A 228 9.98 1.41 -10.87
C THR A 228 11.01 1.22 -9.75
N ARG A 229 10.55 1.39 -8.50
CA ARG A 229 11.39 1.32 -7.30
C ARG A 229 10.90 0.24 -6.35
N LEU A 230 11.84 -0.37 -5.65
CA LEU A 230 11.59 -1.24 -4.51
C LEU A 230 12.39 -0.73 -3.32
N LEU A 231 11.72 -0.50 -2.21
CA LEU A 231 12.33 -0.21 -0.92
C LEU A 231 12.23 -1.50 -0.10
N VAL A 232 13.37 -2.02 0.34
CA VAL A 232 13.44 -3.29 1.07
C VAL A 232 14.08 -3.04 2.42
N GLU A 233 13.43 -3.47 3.47
CA GLU A 233 13.96 -3.38 4.83
C GLU A 233 15.25 -4.17 4.98
N ASP A 234 16.16 -3.73 5.87
CA ASP A 234 17.54 -4.19 5.93
C ASP A 234 17.69 -5.65 6.46
N ASP A 235 16.64 -6.23 7.03
CA ASP A 235 16.56 -7.62 7.47
C ASP A 235 16.10 -8.61 6.37
N VAL A 236 15.56 -8.10 5.26
CA VAL A 236 15.14 -8.90 4.10
C VAL A 236 16.31 -9.13 3.15
N ASN A 237 16.59 -10.39 2.82
CA ASN A 237 17.64 -10.73 1.86
C ASN A 237 17.18 -10.51 0.42
N VAL A 238 17.91 -9.71 -0.37
CA VAL A 238 17.60 -9.46 -1.77
C VAL A 238 18.57 -10.21 -2.69
N VAL A 239 18.01 -10.97 -3.62
CA VAL A 239 18.74 -11.67 -4.69
C VAL A 239 18.41 -11.01 -6.04
N ILE A 240 19.45 -10.52 -6.75
CA ILE A 240 19.32 -9.85 -8.05
C ILE A 240 19.78 -10.80 -9.17
#